data_a13a7ce21fb5d4e225c25a882d066df2
#
_entry.id   a13a7ce21fb5d4e225c25a882d066df2
#
_cell.length_a   1.000
_cell.length_b   1.000
_cell.length_c   1.000
_cell.angle_alpha   90.00
_cell.angle_beta   90.00
_cell.angle_gamma   90.00
#
_symmetry.space_group_name_H-M   'P 1'
#
loop_
_entity.id
_entity.type
_entity.pdbx_description
1 polymer ?
#
loop_
_entity_poly.entity_id
_entity_poly.type
_entity_poly.pdbx_seq_one_letter_code
_entity_poly.pdbx_strand_id
1 'polypeptide(L)'
;KELNINEETIVGFHGQTIYHNPKEKISRQLGNGKLLNQLTKKNIIFNFRKNDILNGGQGAPLTPIFHHLLSIQNKIKLPVCFLNIGGISNITIVNDRENLSKLSSKDLGPGNCLIDSWIRKNSDKKFDKDGQLASKGKKNEIIYEQAQDLYMNRASKEKISFDINDFDVSFVRGLTLEDGATTLTDFTANII
;
A
#
# COMPACT_ATOMS: atom_id res chain seq x y z
N LYS A 1 -20.74 -4.86 13.83
CA LYS A 1 -21.84 -3.88 13.57
C LYS A 1 -22.47 -4.29 12.26
N GLU A 2 -23.75 -4.62 12.27
CA GLU A 2 -24.52 -4.80 11.05
C GLU A 2 -24.64 -3.46 10.33
N LEU A 3 -24.39 -3.45 9.03
CA LEU A 3 -24.57 -2.28 8.20
C LEU A 3 -26.07 -2.10 7.95
N ASN A 4 -26.58 -0.91 8.22
CA ASN A 4 -27.98 -0.57 7.92
C ASN A 4 -28.08 -0.33 6.40
N ILE A 5 -28.48 -1.36 5.65
CA ILE A 5 -28.58 -1.34 4.18
C ILE A 5 -30.03 -1.07 3.80
N ASN A 6 -30.29 0.09 3.22
CA ASN A 6 -31.59 0.50 2.69
C ASN A 6 -31.60 0.55 1.15
N GLU A 7 -32.71 0.92 0.53
CA GLU A 7 -32.86 0.98 -0.93
C GLU A 7 -31.93 1.99 -1.61
N GLU A 8 -31.57 3.07 -0.93
CA GLU A 8 -30.70 4.14 -1.42
C GLU A 8 -29.20 3.80 -1.29
N THR A 9 -28.87 2.66 -0.67
CA THR A 9 -27.49 2.25 -0.44
C THR A 9 -26.74 2.05 -1.77
N ILE A 10 -25.63 2.76 -1.92
CA ILE A 10 -24.70 2.59 -3.05
C ILE A 10 -23.54 1.71 -2.58
N VAL A 11 -23.20 0.70 -3.38
CA VAL A 11 -22.09 -0.22 -3.09
C VAL A 11 -20.92 0.04 -4.02
N GLY A 12 -19.78 0.43 -3.49
CA GLY A 12 -18.52 0.45 -4.22
C GLY A 12 -17.94 -0.97 -4.30
N PHE A 13 -17.80 -1.52 -5.51
CA PHE A 13 -17.25 -2.84 -5.71
C PHE A 13 -15.96 -2.79 -6.53
N HIS A 14 -14.83 -2.96 -5.87
CA HIS A 14 -13.52 -2.93 -6.51
C HIS A 14 -13.13 -4.29 -7.13
N GLY A 15 -13.52 -5.39 -6.48
CA GLY A 15 -13.03 -6.73 -6.81
C GLY A 15 -11.57 -6.94 -6.39
N GLN A 16 -10.98 -8.07 -6.80
CA GLN A 16 -9.58 -8.40 -6.54
C GLN A 16 -8.76 -8.15 -7.80
N THR A 17 -7.80 -7.24 -7.73
CA THR A 17 -6.88 -6.98 -8.86
C THR A 17 -6.00 -8.21 -9.11
N ILE A 18 -6.05 -8.72 -10.34
CA ILE A 18 -5.24 -9.86 -10.81
C ILE A 18 -4.24 -9.46 -11.88
N TYR A 19 -4.44 -8.33 -12.54
CA TYR A 19 -3.53 -7.78 -13.54
C TYR A 19 -3.69 -6.27 -13.59
N HIS A 20 -2.56 -5.54 -13.63
CA HIS A 20 -2.56 -4.09 -13.74
C HIS A 20 -1.35 -3.64 -14.55
N ASN A 21 -1.60 -3.10 -15.74
CA ASN A 21 -0.58 -2.53 -16.61
C ASN A 21 -1.10 -1.27 -17.30
N PRO A 22 -0.84 -0.08 -16.74
CA PRO A 22 -1.30 1.18 -17.32
C PRO A 22 -0.75 1.46 -18.71
N LYS A 23 0.47 0.99 -19.02
CA LYS A 23 1.09 1.17 -20.36
C LYS A 23 0.29 0.45 -21.44
N GLU A 24 -0.24 -0.71 -21.13
CA GLU A 24 -1.15 -1.47 -22.01
C GLU A 24 -2.59 -1.01 -21.91
N LYS A 25 -2.89 -0.02 -21.06
CA LYS A 25 -4.24 0.46 -20.73
C LYS A 25 -5.15 -0.65 -20.19
N ILE A 26 -4.59 -1.59 -19.43
CA ILE A 26 -5.30 -2.75 -18.91
C ILE A 26 -5.23 -2.76 -17.39
N SER A 27 -6.38 -2.95 -16.76
CA SER A 27 -6.50 -3.36 -15.36
C SER A 27 -7.66 -4.35 -15.25
N ARG A 28 -7.39 -5.52 -14.66
CA ARG A 28 -8.37 -6.59 -14.49
C ARG A 28 -8.59 -6.89 -13.02
N GLN A 29 -9.84 -6.84 -12.61
CA GLN A 29 -10.29 -7.21 -11.29
C GLN A 29 -11.21 -8.41 -11.38
N LEU A 30 -11.04 -9.39 -10.49
CA LEU A 30 -12.00 -10.49 -10.32
C LEU A 30 -13.29 -9.95 -9.71
N GLY A 31 -14.40 -10.53 -10.18
CA GLY A 31 -15.75 -10.20 -9.76
C GLY A 31 -16.55 -9.53 -10.87
N ASN A 32 -17.87 -9.58 -10.72
CA ASN A 32 -18.81 -9.05 -11.71
C ASN A 32 -19.80 -8.10 -11.04
N GLY A 33 -19.56 -6.80 -11.20
CA GLY A 33 -20.40 -5.75 -10.62
C GLY A 33 -21.83 -5.75 -11.15
N LYS A 34 -22.05 -6.17 -12.41
CA LYS A 34 -23.40 -6.30 -12.99
C LYS A 34 -24.18 -7.44 -12.33
N LEU A 35 -23.53 -8.60 -12.14
CA LEU A 35 -24.14 -9.73 -11.45
C LEU A 35 -24.46 -9.36 -9.99
N LEU A 36 -23.54 -8.65 -9.33
CA LEU A 36 -23.77 -8.18 -7.95
C LEU A 36 -25.00 -7.26 -7.87
N ASN A 37 -25.16 -6.33 -8.83
CA ASN A 37 -26.36 -5.49 -8.94
C ASN A 37 -27.63 -6.33 -9.11
N GLN A 38 -27.61 -7.32 -10.02
CA GLN A 38 -28.75 -8.19 -10.26
C GLN A 38 -29.17 -8.98 -9.01
N LEU A 39 -28.18 -9.50 -8.26
CA LEU A 39 -28.43 -10.31 -7.07
C LEU A 39 -28.88 -9.47 -5.88
N THR A 40 -28.27 -8.31 -5.67
CA THR A 40 -28.51 -7.48 -4.48
C THR A 40 -29.62 -6.44 -4.68
N LYS A 41 -29.99 -6.14 -5.94
CA LYS A 41 -30.88 -5.04 -6.32
C LYS A 41 -30.38 -3.67 -5.84
N LYS A 42 -29.07 -3.52 -5.60
CA LYS A 42 -28.44 -2.27 -5.14
C LYS A 42 -27.70 -1.58 -6.28
N ASN A 43 -27.53 -0.27 -6.17
CA ASN A 43 -26.69 0.49 -7.07
C ASN A 43 -25.22 0.14 -6.84
N ILE A 44 -24.59 -0.46 -7.85
CA ILE A 44 -23.19 -0.89 -7.77
C ILE A 44 -22.31 0.01 -8.62
N ILE A 45 -21.32 0.64 -8.01
CA ILE A 45 -20.26 1.36 -8.71
C ILE A 45 -19.02 0.45 -8.77
N PHE A 46 -18.50 0.21 -9.97
CA PHE A 46 -17.37 -0.69 -10.19
C PHE A 46 -16.48 -0.20 -11.35
N ASN A 47 -15.37 -0.90 -11.63
CA ASN A 47 -14.38 -0.51 -12.64
C ASN A 47 -13.71 0.85 -12.38
N PHE A 48 -13.42 1.16 -11.13
CA PHE A 48 -12.88 2.46 -10.70
C PHE A 48 -11.62 2.91 -11.46
N ARG A 49 -10.78 1.96 -11.89
CA ARG A 49 -9.50 2.24 -12.56
C ARG A 49 -9.63 2.53 -14.05
N LYS A 50 -10.71 2.05 -14.66
CA LYS A 50 -10.87 2.02 -16.13
C LYS A 50 -10.87 3.42 -16.74
N ASN A 51 -11.64 4.33 -16.18
CA ASN A 51 -11.77 5.67 -16.73
C ASN A 51 -10.47 6.45 -16.68
N ASP A 52 -9.75 6.37 -15.56
CA ASP A 52 -8.45 7.01 -15.37
C ASP A 52 -7.42 6.50 -16.39
N ILE A 53 -7.32 5.17 -16.54
CA ILE A 53 -6.40 4.53 -17.50
C ILE A 53 -6.72 4.93 -18.94
N LEU A 54 -8.00 4.97 -19.32
CA LEU A 54 -8.40 5.35 -20.68
C LEU A 54 -8.06 6.81 -21.00
N ASN A 55 -8.04 7.68 -20.00
CA ASN A 55 -7.69 9.09 -20.12
C ASN A 55 -6.18 9.37 -19.88
N GLY A 56 -5.35 8.33 -19.87
CA GLY A 56 -3.90 8.47 -19.78
C GLY A 56 -3.36 8.46 -18.34
N GLY A 57 -4.22 8.27 -17.35
CA GLY A 57 -3.82 8.05 -15.96
C GLY A 57 -3.30 6.63 -15.72
N GLN A 58 -2.80 6.40 -14.52
CA GLN A 58 -2.22 5.11 -14.14
C GLN A 58 -3.26 4.15 -13.52
N GLY A 59 -4.47 4.62 -13.19
CA GLY A 59 -5.51 3.84 -12.54
C GLY A 59 -5.18 3.41 -11.10
N ALA A 60 -4.03 3.82 -10.58
CA ALA A 60 -3.56 3.60 -9.22
C ALA A 60 -2.49 4.65 -8.87
N PRO A 61 -2.38 5.09 -7.60
CA PRO A 61 -3.33 4.81 -6.51
C PRO A 61 -4.66 5.57 -6.67
N LEU A 62 -5.75 5.05 -6.11
CA LEU A 62 -7.08 5.71 -6.11
C LEU A 62 -7.37 6.51 -4.83
N THR A 63 -6.67 6.20 -3.75
CA THR A 63 -6.87 6.81 -2.42
C THR A 63 -6.51 8.30 -2.30
N PRO A 64 -5.60 8.89 -3.10
CA PRO A 64 -5.21 10.29 -2.93
C PRO A 64 -6.38 11.28 -2.99
N ILE A 65 -7.34 11.07 -3.89
CA ILE A 65 -8.54 11.91 -3.98
C ILE A 65 -9.38 11.81 -2.70
N PHE A 66 -9.49 10.60 -2.13
CA PHE A 66 -10.18 10.39 -0.87
C PHE A 66 -9.46 11.08 0.30
N HIS A 67 -8.14 11.01 0.36
CA HIS A 67 -7.33 11.73 1.36
C HIS A 67 -7.50 13.24 1.24
N HIS A 68 -7.57 13.76 0.01
CA HIS A 68 -7.89 15.18 -0.21
C HIS A 68 -9.28 15.54 0.33
N LEU A 69 -10.32 14.78 0.00
CA LEU A 69 -11.68 14.99 0.53
C LEU A 69 -11.74 14.91 2.05
N LEU A 70 -11.05 13.94 2.67
CA LEU A 70 -10.93 13.82 4.12
C LEU A 70 -10.31 15.07 4.75
N SER A 71 -9.27 15.64 4.11
CA SER A 71 -8.61 16.85 4.61
C SER A 71 -9.54 18.06 4.61
N ILE A 72 -10.39 18.18 3.59
CA ILE A 72 -11.39 19.23 3.49
C ILE A 72 -12.48 19.04 4.53
N GLN A 73 -13.10 17.85 4.56
CA GLN A 73 -14.22 17.51 5.43
C GLN A 73 -13.86 17.71 6.91
N ASN A 74 -12.66 17.30 7.30
CA ASN A 74 -12.20 17.40 8.69
C ASN A 74 -11.43 18.69 8.98
N LYS A 75 -11.37 19.62 8.03
CA LYS A 75 -10.66 20.92 8.16
C LYS A 75 -9.21 20.77 8.62
N ILE A 76 -8.53 19.71 8.16
CA ILE A 76 -7.15 19.40 8.58
C ILE A 76 -6.22 20.52 8.08
N LYS A 77 -5.31 20.96 8.95
CA LYS A 77 -4.31 21.99 8.59
C LYS A 77 -3.41 21.46 7.48
N LEU A 78 -3.21 22.25 6.45
CA LEU A 78 -2.31 21.95 5.32
C LEU A 78 -0.93 22.61 5.50
N PRO A 79 0.14 22.02 4.95
CA PRO A 79 0.16 20.74 4.24
C PRO A 79 -0.07 19.56 5.20
N VAL A 80 -0.69 18.49 4.70
CA VAL A 80 -0.88 17.25 5.45
C VAL A 80 -0.40 16.05 4.64
N CYS A 81 0.19 15.10 5.36
CA CYS A 81 0.66 13.83 4.83
C CYS A 81 -0.21 12.70 5.37
N PHE A 82 -0.76 11.88 4.47
CA PHE A 82 -1.41 10.61 4.80
C PHE A 82 -0.45 9.49 4.48
N LEU A 83 0.07 8.85 5.52
CA LEU A 83 0.95 7.69 5.41
C LEU A 83 0.14 6.41 5.62
N ASN A 84 0.23 5.50 4.67
CA ASN A 84 -0.31 4.14 4.78
C ASN A 84 0.83 3.14 4.84
N ILE A 85 0.84 2.29 5.89
CA ILE A 85 1.82 1.23 6.08
C ILE A 85 1.09 -0.12 6.00
N GLY A 86 0.90 -0.57 4.75
CA GLY A 86 0.38 -1.91 4.44
C GLY A 86 1.50 -2.90 4.14
N GLY A 87 1.30 -3.79 3.17
CA GLY A 87 2.40 -4.61 2.63
C GLY A 87 3.47 -3.74 1.98
N ILE A 88 3.01 -2.77 1.19
CA ILE A 88 3.81 -1.65 0.66
C ILE A 88 3.41 -0.39 1.43
N SER A 89 4.38 0.46 1.75
CA SER A 89 4.13 1.78 2.32
C SER A 89 3.94 2.81 1.21
N ASN A 90 2.95 3.68 1.35
CA ASN A 90 2.70 4.77 0.43
C ASN A 90 2.28 6.04 1.16
N ILE A 91 2.49 7.17 0.48
CA ILE A 91 2.23 8.49 1.02
C ILE A 91 1.36 9.29 0.05
N THR A 92 0.42 10.05 0.62
CA THR A 92 -0.30 11.10 -0.10
C THR A 92 -0.04 12.42 0.59
N ILE A 93 0.41 13.43 -0.15
CA ILE A 93 0.65 14.78 0.37
C ILE A 93 -0.41 15.70 -0.23
N VAL A 94 -1.19 16.33 0.64
CA VAL A 94 -2.20 17.33 0.30
C VAL A 94 -1.66 18.70 0.67
N ASN A 95 -1.34 19.51 -0.34
CA ASN A 95 -0.77 20.84 -0.15
C ASN A 95 -1.82 21.96 -0.29
N ASP A 96 -2.93 21.70 -0.97
CA ASP A 96 -3.93 22.71 -1.30
C ASP A 96 -5.34 22.10 -1.27
N ARG A 97 -6.35 22.87 -0.84
CA ARG A 97 -7.74 22.41 -0.76
C ARG A 97 -8.50 22.54 -2.07
N GLU A 98 -8.14 23.49 -2.90
CA GLU A 98 -8.86 23.82 -4.11
C GLU A 98 -8.15 23.29 -5.36
N ASN A 99 -6.83 23.14 -5.29
CA ASN A 99 -6.02 22.75 -6.44
C ASN A 99 -5.52 21.29 -6.33
N LEU A 100 -6.25 20.38 -6.99
CA LEU A 100 -5.89 18.97 -7.07
C LEU A 100 -4.55 18.70 -7.79
N SER A 101 -4.05 19.64 -8.61
CA SER A 101 -2.74 19.48 -9.26
C SER A 101 -1.57 19.51 -8.27
N LYS A 102 -1.81 20.01 -7.05
CA LYS A 102 -0.85 20.00 -5.95
C LYS A 102 -0.96 18.77 -5.03
N LEU A 103 -1.82 17.84 -5.39
CA LEU A 103 -1.91 16.53 -4.76
C LEU A 103 -0.81 15.64 -5.31
N SER A 104 0.02 15.06 -4.44
CA SER A 104 1.04 14.10 -4.83
C SER A 104 0.89 12.79 -4.07
N SER A 105 1.18 11.69 -4.73
CA SER A 105 1.17 10.37 -4.10
C SER A 105 2.24 9.48 -4.72
N LYS A 106 2.89 8.69 -3.90
CA LYS A 106 3.89 7.71 -4.34
C LYS A 106 4.00 6.57 -3.35
N ASP A 107 4.45 5.43 -3.83
CA ASP A 107 4.94 4.38 -2.96
C ASP A 107 6.32 4.78 -2.42
N LEU A 108 6.55 4.50 -1.13
CA LEU A 108 7.83 4.78 -0.47
C LEU A 108 8.75 3.55 -0.52
N GLY A 109 8.17 2.37 -0.36
CA GLY A 109 8.93 1.12 -0.31
C GLY A 109 8.18 0.03 0.43
N PRO A 110 8.89 -0.98 0.97
CA PRO A 110 8.27 -2.02 1.75
C PRO A 110 7.64 -1.42 3.01
N GLY A 111 6.42 -1.85 3.29
CA GLY A 111 5.82 -1.68 4.60
C GLY A 111 6.05 -2.95 5.42
N ASN A 112 4.98 -3.67 5.74
CA ASN A 112 5.08 -4.91 6.54
C ASN A 112 5.49 -6.14 5.73
N CYS A 113 5.58 -6.07 4.38
CA CYS A 113 5.75 -7.25 3.53
C CYS A 113 7.05 -8.02 3.83
N LEU A 114 8.16 -7.32 4.10
CA LEU A 114 9.43 -7.95 4.43
C LEU A 114 9.39 -8.60 5.82
N ILE A 115 8.87 -7.90 6.81
CA ILE A 115 8.73 -8.38 8.19
C ILE A 115 7.85 -9.63 8.19
N ASP A 116 6.67 -9.55 7.60
CA ASP A 116 5.73 -10.68 7.51
C ASP A 116 6.32 -11.88 6.76
N SER A 117 7.04 -11.62 5.66
CA SER A 117 7.71 -12.68 4.90
C SER A 117 8.77 -13.39 5.73
N TRP A 118 9.57 -12.63 6.49
CA TRP A 118 10.58 -13.18 7.40
C TRP A 118 9.96 -14.06 8.49
N ILE A 119 8.93 -13.53 9.15
CA ILE A 119 8.22 -14.26 10.22
C ILE A 119 7.63 -15.57 9.70
N ARG A 120 6.94 -15.55 8.56
CA ARG A 120 6.34 -16.75 7.95
C ARG A 120 7.37 -17.78 7.50
N LYS A 121 8.57 -17.35 7.06
CA LYS A 121 9.63 -18.27 6.62
C LYS A 121 10.37 -18.93 7.78
N ASN A 122 10.41 -18.30 8.94
CA ASN A 122 11.25 -18.72 10.07
C ASN A 122 10.45 -19.08 11.33
N SER A 123 9.11 -19.08 11.26
CA SER A 123 8.23 -19.49 12.37
C SER A 123 6.85 -19.90 11.87
N ASP A 124 6.04 -20.47 12.74
CA ASP A 124 4.63 -20.81 12.47
C ASP A 124 3.69 -19.59 12.55
N LYS A 125 4.23 -18.40 12.80
CA LYS A 125 3.45 -17.17 12.93
C LYS A 125 3.21 -16.55 11.55
N LYS A 126 2.11 -15.81 11.41
CA LYS A 126 1.77 -15.12 10.17
C LYS A 126 2.41 -13.73 10.07
N PHE A 127 2.65 -13.08 11.22
CA PHE A 127 3.22 -11.74 11.35
C PHE A 127 3.76 -11.54 12.77
N ASP A 128 4.53 -10.50 13.01
CA ASP A 128 5.00 -10.10 14.35
C ASP A 128 3.92 -9.30 15.07
N LYS A 129 3.15 -9.99 15.92
CA LYS A 129 2.07 -9.33 16.67
C LYS A 129 2.66 -8.32 17.67
N ASP A 130 2.25 -7.07 17.54
CA ASP A 130 2.63 -5.95 18.41
C ASP A 130 4.16 -5.74 18.52
N GLY A 131 4.93 -6.17 17.49
CA GLY A 131 6.39 -6.04 17.46
C GLY A 131 7.10 -6.90 18.52
N GLN A 132 6.46 -7.97 19.02
CA GLN A 132 6.97 -8.77 20.15
C GLN A 132 8.27 -9.53 19.83
N LEU A 133 8.51 -9.84 18.57
CA LEU A 133 9.76 -10.48 18.13
C LEU A 133 10.81 -9.42 17.87
N ALA A 134 10.49 -8.38 17.10
CA ALA A 134 11.40 -7.30 16.80
C ALA A 134 11.91 -6.58 18.07
N SER A 135 11.08 -6.42 19.10
CA SER A 135 11.49 -5.80 20.36
C SER A 135 12.49 -6.60 21.18
N LYS A 136 12.71 -7.87 20.87
CA LYS A 136 13.65 -8.76 21.58
C LYS A 136 14.99 -8.91 20.88
N GLY A 137 15.05 -8.62 19.59
CA GLY A 137 16.25 -8.76 18.79
C GLY A 137 17.15 -7.54 18.84
N LYS A 138 18.27 -7.66 18.16
CA LYS A 138 19.24 -6.59 17.95
C LYS A 138 19.39 -6.34 16.46
N LYS A 139 19.37 -5.07 16.06
CA LYS A 139 19.65 -4.67 14.69
C LYS A 139 21.07 -5.09 14.30
N ASN A 140 21.23 -5.72 13.14
CA ASN A 140 22.53 -5.96 12.55
C ASN A 140 22.90 -4.76 11.67
N GLU A 141 23.79 -3.90 12.15
CA GLU A 141 24.16 -2.65 11.50
C GLU A 141 24.75 -2.87 10.11
N ILE A 142 25.64 -3.85 9.92
CA ILE A 142 26.31 -4.11 8.64
C ILE A 142 25.28 -4.52 7.57
N ILE A 143 24.41 -5.45 7.92
CA ILE A 143 23.35 -5.92 7.00
C ILE A 143 22.37 -4.79 6.69
N TYR A 144 22.01 -4.00 7.69
CA TYR A 144 21.11 -2.87 7.55
C TYR A 144 21.69 -1.81 6.59
N GLU A 145 22.92 -1.38 6.77
CA GLU A 145 23.60 -0.40 5.92
C GLU A 145 23.69 -0.87 4.47
N GLN A 146 24.11 -2.12 4.25
CA GLN A 146 24.20 -2.70 2.91
C GLN A 146 22.82 -2.76 2.23
N ALA A 147 21.77 -3.14 2.95
CA ALA A 147 20.41 -3.18 2.42
C ALA A 147 19.91 -1.78 2.07
N GLN A 148 20.21 -0.79 2.91
CA GLN A 148 19.83 0.60 2.68
C GLN A 148 20.51 1.17 1.43
N ASP A 149 21.81 0.96 1.27
CA ASP A 149 22.56 1.39 0.08
C ASP A 149 21.99 0.77 -1.20
N LEU A 150 21.73 -0.53 -1.18
CA LEU A 150 21.14 -1.25 -2.31
C LEU A 150 19.74 -0.73 -2.64
N TYR A 151 18.93 -0.43 -1.63
CA TYR A 151 17.59 0.12 -1.81
C TYR A 151 17.64 1.53 -2.41
N MET A 152 18.45 2.43 -1.85
CA MET A 152 18.57 3.82 -2.32
C MET A 152 19.05 3.88 -3.77
N ASN A 153 19.99 3.00 -4.16
CA ASN A 153 20.46 2.89 -5.53
C ASN A 153 19.38 2.37 -6.51
N ARG A 154 18.39 1.62 -6.03
CA ARG A 154 17.22 1.17 -6.81
C ARG A 154 16.11 2.21 -6.86
N ALA A 155 15.82 2.85 -5.74
CA ALA A 155 14.76 3.85 -5.60
C ALA A 155 15.00 5.09 -6.47
N SER A 156 16.25 5.41 -6.78
CA SER A 156 16.62 6.49 -7.70
C SER A 156 16.19 6.25 -9.16
N LYS A 157 15.73 5.05 -9.50
CA LYS A 157 15.24 4.66 -10.84
C LYS A 157 13.71 4.56 -10.85
N GLU A 158 13.04 5.72 -10.80
CA GLU A 158 11.67 5.99 -11.28
C GLU A 158 10.59 4.86 -11.20
N LYS A 159 10.49 4.11 -10.10
CA LYS A 159 9.27 3.33 -9.86
C LYS A 159 8.30 4.16 -9.03
N ILE A 160 7.17 4.54 -9.63
CA ILE A 160 6.06 5.24 -8.95
C ILE A 160 5.23 4.27 -8.10
N SER A 161 5.27 2.97 -8.42
CA SER A 161 4.52 1.93 -7.75
C SER A 161 5.35 0.66 -7.60
N PHE A 162 5.26 0.02 -6.42
CA PHE A 162 5.93 -1.23 -6.08
C PHE A 162 4.94 -2.38 -5.95
N ASP A 163 5.44 -3.61 -6.21
CA ASP A 163 4.79 -4.87 -5.83
C ASP A 163 5.58 -5.52 -4.68
N ILE A 164 4.94 -6.36 -3.88
CA ILE A 164 5.61 -7.09 -2.79
C ILE A 164 6.74 -7.99 -3.30
N ASN A 165 6.64 -8.46 -4.55
CA ASN A 165 7.67 -9.28 -5.21
C ASN A 165 8.90 -8.46 -5.66
N ASP A 166 8.86 -7.14 -5.59
CA ASP A 166 10.02 -6.29 -5.83
C ASP A 166 11.03 -6.35 -4.68
N PHE A 167 10.65 -6.93 -3.54
CA PHE A 167 11.43 -6.98 -2.31
C PHE A 167 11.75 -8.42 -1.89
N ASP A 168 12.98 -8.63 -1.44
CA ASP A 168 13.45 -9.93 -0.96
C ASP A 168 14.06 -9.78 0.45
N VAL A 169 13.76 -10.74 1.31
CA VAL A 169 14.27 -10.82 2.68
C VAL A 169 15.61 -11.54 2.79
N SER A 170 16.23 -11.93 1.67
CA SER A 170 17.44 -12.75 1.67
C SER A 170 18.62 -12.10 2.38
N PHE A 171 18.66 -10.77 2.46
CA PHE A 171 19.75 -10.04 3.09
C PHE A 171 19.82 -10.24 4.62
N VAL A 172 18.73 -10.63 5.28
CA VAL A 172 18.73 -10.99 6.70
C VAL A 172 18.88 -12.48 6.97
N ARG A 173 19.13 -13.28 5.91
CA ARG A 173 19.35 -14.74 6.04
C ARG A 173 20.54 -15.01 6.95
N GLY A 174 20.36 -15.93 7.89
CA GLY A 174 21.41 -16.31 8.86
C GLY A 174 21.34 -15.54 10.18
N LEU A 175 20.47 -14.52 10.29
CA LEU A 175 20.14 -13.92 11.57
C LEU A 175 19.18 -14.80 12.38
N THR A 176 19.10 -14.58 13.68
CA THR A 176 18.03 -15.14 14.51
C THR A 176 16.69 -14.57 14.07
N LEU A 177 15.59 -15.24 14.45
CA LEU A 177 14.23 -14.77 14.12
C LEU A 177 14.02 -13.34 14.62
N GLU A 178 14.44 -13.05 15.85
CA GLU A 178 14.30 -11.77 16.51
C GLU A 178 15.20 -10.70 15.88
N ASP A 179 16.48 -10.99 15.64
CA ASP A 179 17.42 -10.02 15.06
C ASP A 179 17.04 -9.66 13.61
N GLY A 180 16.58 -10.64 12.84
CA GLY A 180 16.05 -10.41 11.51
C GLY A 180 14.80 -9.54 11.52
N ALA A 181 13.86 -9.80 12.44
CA ALA A 181 12.66 -8.99 12.62
C ALA A 181 13.01 -7.55 13.00
N THR A 182 13.95 -7.35 13.92
CA THR A 182 14.42 -6.02 14.35
C THR A 182 15.07 -5.27 13.17
N THR A 183 16.01 -5.93 12.47
CA THR A 183 16.72 -5.33 11.34
C THR A 183 15.77 -4.91 10.23
N LEU A 184 14.76 -5.73 9.91
CA LEU A 184 13.75 -5.42 8.90
C LEU A 184 12.80 -4.32 9.34
N THR A 185 12.46 -4.25 10.63
CA THR A 185 11.62 -3.19 11.19
C THR A 185 12.32 -1.84 11.09
N ASP A 186 13.59 -1.76 11.50
CA ASP A 186 14.41 -0.55 11.37
C ASP A 186 14.60 -0.15 9.91
N PHE A 187 14.85 -1.12 9.03
CA PHE A 187 14.95 -0.88 7.59
C PHE A 187 13.67 -0.26 7.02
N THR A 188 12.52 -0.83 7.34
CA THR A 188 11.20 -0.31 6.92
C THR A 188 10.95 1.09 7.47
N ALA A 189 11.24 1.32 8.75
CA ALA A 189 11.04 2.62 9.39
C ALA A 189 11.91 3.72 8.78
N ASN A 190 13.12 3.39 8.36
CA ASN A 190 14.05 4.35 7.76
C ASN A 190 13.69 4.73 6.32
N ILE A 191 13.02 3.86 5.59
CA ILE A 191 12.55 4.13 4.22
C ILE A 191 11.35 5.08 4.23
N ILE A 192 10.53 5.04 5.27
CA ILE A 192 9.33 5.84 5.45
C ILE A 192 9.68 7.26 5.90
#